data_23170903cd5a8806cbc74a61e73ee8da
#
_entry.id   23170903cd5a8806cbc74a61e73ee8da
#
_cell.length_a   1.000
_cell.length_b   1.000
_cell.length_c   1.000
_cell.angle_alpha   90.00
_cell.angle_beta   90.00
_cell.angle_gamma   90.00
#
_symmetry.space_group_name_H-M   'P 1'
#
loop_
_entity.id
_entity.type
_entity.pdbx_description
1 polymer ?
#
loop_
_entity_poly.entity_id
_entity_poly.type
_entity_poly.pdbx_seq_one_letter_code
_entity_poly.pdbx_strand_id
1 'polypeptide(L)'
;MRTTLGDITIRLYDDTPKHTANFLKLAKEGYYDGTLFHRVIRDFMIQGGDPDSRNAKPGQPLGMGDPDYTVPAEFVYPKYFHKRGALAAARQGDNVNPEKASSGSQFYIVTGKVYTPGQLDQMELRLKHQQMQQIFDSLAAGQRDTIMALRRNRDRDGLQQLQDSLVKQTEAIAATRQLGFTPEQREAYTTVGGTPHLDGSYSVFGEVIGGMEVVDSIQKVATDGGDRPKEDVKVLEVKVL
;
A
#
# COMPACT_ATOMS: atom_id res chain seq x y z
N MET A 1 -9.01 17.55 6.24
CA MET A 1 -7.63 17.69 6.79
C MET A 1 -7.14 19.06 6.38
N ARG A 2 -6.86 19.91 7.33
CA ARG A 2 -6.29 21.26 7.10
C ARG A 2 -4.78 21.20 7.31
N THR A 3 -4.03 21.72 6.36
CA THR A 3 -2.56 21.74 6.43
C THR A 3 -2.02 23.16 6.32
N THR A 4 -0.71 23.34 6.55
CA THR A 4 -0.05 24.64 6.35
C THR A 4 -0.02 25.09 4.89
N LEU A 5 -0.32 24.20 3.92
CA LEU A 5 -0.36 24.50 2.49
C LEU A 5 -1.77 24.50 1.89
N GLY A 6 -2.81 24.24 2.70
CA GLY A 6 -4.20 24.24 2.28
C GLY A 6 -4.98 23.05 2.79
N ASP A 7 -6.21 22.90 2.31
CA ASP A 7 -7.16 21.90 2.77
C ASP A 7 -7.22 20.70 1.83
N ILE A 8 -7.28 19.50 2.39
CA ILE A 8 -7.44 18.23 1.68
C ILE A 8 -8.72 17.57 2.18
N THR A 9 -9.66 17.30 1.28
CA THR A 9 -10.89 16.58 1.58
C THR A 9 -10.72 15.13 1.20
N ILE A 10 -10.96 14.22 2.15
CA ILE A 10 -10.76 12.79 2.03
C ILE A 10 -12.09 12.08 2.25
N ARG A 11 -12.40 11.10 1.41
CA ARG A 11 -13.47 10.14 1.61
C ARG A 11 -12.87 8.81 2.05
N LEU A 12 -13.38 8.24 3.14
CA LEU A 12 -12.99 6.91 3.61
C LEU A 12 -13.92 5.85 3.00
N TYR A 13 -13.45 4.59 2.95
CA TYR A 13 -14.18 3.49 2.36
C TYR A 13 -14.84 2.60 3.41
N ASP A 14 -16.09 2.19 3.16
CA ASP A 14 -16.84 1.32 4.07
C ASP A 14 -16.33 -0.13 4.06
N ASP A 15 -15.73 -0.58 2.95
CA ASP A 15 -15.20 -1.94 2.79
C ASP A 15 -13.89 -2.18 3.56
N THR A 16 -13.34 -1.15 4.19
CA THR A 16 -12.16 -1.23 5.07
C THR A 16 -12.52 -0.74 6.48
N PRO A 17 -13.48 -1.40 7.16
CA PRO A 17 -14.08 -0.87 8.39
C PRO A 17 -13.09 -0.66 9.53
N LYS A 18 -12.05 -1.48 9.66
CA LYS A 18 -11.06 -1.35 10.73
C LYS A 18 -10.20 -0.11 10.54
N HIS A 19 -9.70 0.11 9.31
CA HIS A 19 -8.90 1.30 8.98
C HIS A 19 -9.75 2.57 9.06
N THR A 20 -10.96 2.53 8.52
CA THR A 20 -11.91 3.65 8.55
C THR A 20 -12.26 4.04 9.99
N ALA A 21 -12.66 3.09 10.82
CA ALA A 21 -12.99 3.35 12.22
C ALA A 21 -11.80 3.88 13.02
N ASN A 22 -10.61 3.31 12.79
CA ASN A 22 -9.38 3.74 13.45
C ASN A 22 -9.00 5.17 13.06
N PHE A 23 -8.99 5.49 11.78
CA PHE A 23 -8.66 6.83 11.30
C PHE A 23 -9.65 7.88 11.82
N LEU A 24 -10.96 7.58 11.79
CA LEU A 24 -11.99 8.46 12.33
C LEU A 24 -11.86 8.69 13.84
N LYS A 25 -11.51 7.64 14.60
CA LYS A 25 -11.24 7.74 16.03
C LYS A 25 -10.09 8.72 16.28
N LEU A 26 -8.94 8.49 15.65
CA LEU A 26 -7.76 9.33 15.83
C LEU A 26 -8.00 10.78 15.37
N ALA A 27 -8.74 10.98 14.28
CA ALA A 27 -9.14 12.31 13.82
C ALA A 27 -10.00 13.05 14.85
N LYS A 28 -11.00 12.38 15.43
CA LYS A 28 -11.87 12.97 16.47
C LYS A 28 -11.14 13.28 17.77
N GLU A 29 -10.11 12.51 18.09
CA GLU A 29 -9.25 12.73 19.27
C GLU A 29 -8.19 13.82 19.05
N GLY A 30 -8.11 14.42 17.84
CA GLY A 30 -7.08 15.40 17.48
C GLY A 30 -5.68 14.79 17.43
N TYR A 31 -5.58 13.48 17.24
CA TYR A 31 -4.30 12.76 17.24
C TYR A 31 -3.34 13.25 16.16
N TYR A 32 -3.87 13.68 15.02
CA TYR A 32 -3.08 14.16 13.89
C TYR A 32 -2.68 15.63 14.00
N ASP A 33 -3.27 16.40 14.95
CA ASP A 33 -3.07 17.83 15.04
C ASP A 33 -1.61 18.15 15.41
N GLY A 34 -0.98 18.99 14.61
CA GLY A 34 0.41 19.38 14.74
C GLY A 34 1.43 18.36 14.23
N THR A 35 1.02 17.17 13.77
CA THR A 35 1.93 16.21 13.12
C THR A 35 2.36 16.70 11.75
N LEU A 36 3.44 16.12 11.23
CA LEU A 36 4.03 16.52 9.95
C LEU A 36 3.76 15.49 8.85
N PHE A 37 3.75 15.96 7.61
CA PHE A 37 4.12 15.13 6.49
C PHE A 37 5.64 14.92 6.55
N HIS A 38 6.07 13.89 7.25
CA HIS A 38 7.47 13.67 7.61
C HIS A 38 8.30 12.99 6.53
N ARG A 39 7.63 12.42 5.51
CA ARG A 39 8.28 11.79 4.36
C ARG A 39 7.54 12.14 3.08
N VAL A 40 8.23 12.76 2.17
CA VAL A 40 7.69 13.24 0.88
C VAL A 40 8.60 12.81 -0.24
N ILE A 41 8.07 12.00 -1.15
CA ILE A 41 8.79 11.58 -2.35
C ILE A 41 7.94 11.97 -3.57
N ARG A 42 8.51 12.85 -4.37
CA ARG A 42 7.87 13.34 -5.60
C ARG A 42 7.53 12.18 -6.54
N ASP A 43 6.39 12.26 -7.19
CA ASP A 43 5.86 11.26 -8.11
C ASP A 43 5.71 9.86 -7.48
N PHE A 44 5.60 9.82 -6.14
CA PHE A 44 5.35 8.61 -5.38
C PHE A 44 4.26 8.80 -4.33
N MET A 45 4.56 9.46 -3.19
CA MET A 45 3.59 9.66 -2.12
C MET A 45 4.01 10.78 -1.15
N ILE A 46 3.06 11.24 -0.34
CA ILE A 46 3.30 12.05 0.84
C ILE A 46 2.81 11.25 2.07
N GLN A 47 3.65 11.12 3.09
CA GLN A 47 3.39 10.30 4.28
C GLN A 47 3.38 11.14 5.54
N GLY A 48 2.39 10.90 6.39
CA GLY A 48 2.20 11.55 7.67
C GLY A 48 1.68 10.60 8.76
N GLY A 49 1.26 11.14 9.89
CA GLY A 49 0.64 10.39 10.98
C GLY A 49 1.61 9.85 12.03
N ASP A 50 2.90 10.20 11.97
CA ASP A 50 3.85 9.91 13.02
C ASP A 50 3.65 10.85 14.21
N PRO A 51 3.27 10.37 15.41
CA PRO A 51 3.04 11.21 16.59
C PRO A 51 4.31 11.94 17.06
N ASP A 52 5.49 11.36 16.85
CA ASP A 52 6.78 11.93 17.25
C ASP A 52 7.15 13.14 16.39
N SER A 53 6.47 13.31 15.25
CA SER A 53 6.69 14.46 14.37
C SER A 53 6.13 15.78 14.92
N ARG A 54 5.23 15.74 15.90
CA ARG A 54 4.48 16.92 16.39
C ARG A 54 5.35 18.08 16.86
N ASN A 55 6.47 17.78 17.49
CA ASN A 55 7.43 18.79 17.96
C ASN A 55 8.87 18.44 17.54
N ALA A 56 9.02 17.80 16.41
CA ALA A 56 10.29 17.32 15.93
C ALA A 56 11.25 18.45 15.60
N LYS A 57 12.50 18.32 16.02
CA LYS A 57 13.58 19.26 15.68
C LYS A 57 14.04 19.03 14.23
N PRO A 58 14.59 20.05 13.56
CA PRO A 58 15.23 19.86 12.26
C PRO A 58 16.27 18.73 12.32
N GLY A 59 16.25 17.82 11.34
CA GLY A 59 17.17 16.69 11.26
C GLY A 59 16.86 15.52 12.21
N GLN A 60 15.83 15.61 13.03
CA GLN A 60 15.39 14.48 13.86
C GLN A 60 14.81 13.36 12.97
N PRO A 61 15.28 12.10 13.10
CA PRO A 61 14.67 10.96 12.42
C PRO A 61 13.20 10.78 12.80
N LEU A 62 12.36 10.54 11.81
CA LEU A 62 10.91 10.34 11.97
C LEU A 62 10.46 9.07 11.21
N GLY A 63 9.21 8.69 11.39
CA GLY A 63 8.60 7.54 10.72
C GLY A 63 8.61 6.26 11.56
N MET A 64 9.10 6.32 12.79
CA MET A 64 9.10 5.18 13.72
C MET A 64 8.05 5.29 14.81
N GLY A 65 7.46 6.47 15.00
CA GLY A 65 6.39 6.70 15.97
C GLY A 65 5.09 6.06 15.51
N ASP A 66 4.42 5.40 16.43
CA ASP A 66 3.14 4.72 16.21
C ASP A 66 2.39 4.64 17.55
N PRO A 67 1.06 4.56 17.58
CA PRO A 67 0.36 4.11 18.78
C PRO A 67 0.75 2.66 19.10
N ASP A 68 0.54 2.23 20.34
CA ASP A 68 0.95 0.90 20.83
C ASP A 68 0.10 -0.26 20.24
N TYR A 69 -0.36 -0.11 18.99
CA TYR A 69 -1.13 -1.14 18.28
C TYR A 69 -0.97 -1.02 16.77
N THR A 70 -1.27 -2.11 16.07
CA THR A 70 -1.37 -2.19 14.61
C THR A 70 -2.79 -2.49 14.17
N VAL A 71 -3.12 -2.20 12.93
CA VAL A 71 -4.41 -2.52 12.32
C VAL A 71 -4.23 -3.70 11.36
N PRO A 72 -4.97 -4.81 11.54
CA PRO A 72 -4.90 -5.94 10.62
C PRO A 72 -5.17 -5.50 9.18
N ALA A 73 -4.42 -6.06 8.22
CA ALA A 73 -4.56 -5.72 6.81
C ALA A 73 -5.98 -5.91 6.28
N GLU A 74 -6.44 -4.98 5.45
CA GLU A 74 -7.73 -5.03 4.75
C GLU A 74 -7.48 -4.76 3.25
N PHE A 75 -7.07 -5.81 2.52
CA PHE A 75 -6.81 -5.70 1.08
C PHE A 75 -8.09 -5.94 0.29
N VAL A 76 -8.73 -4.88 -0.17
CA VAL A 76 -9.92 -4.93 -1.04
C VAL A 76 -9.51 -4.76 -2.51
N TYR A 77 -8.45 -5.45 -2.87
CA TYR A 77 -7.88 -5.46 -4.23
C TYR A 77 -8.63 -6.47 -5.12
N PRO A 78 -8.91 -6.18 -6.40
CA PRO A 78 -8.49 -5.01 -7.18
C PRO A 78 -9.44 -3.80 -7.11
N LYS A 79 -10.49 -3.83 -6.30
CA LYS A 79 -11.48 -2.73 -6.20
C LYS A 79 -10.82 -1.42 -5.76
N TYR A 80 -9.96 -1.49 -4.74
CA TYR A 80 -9.17 -0.36 -4.26
C TYR A 80 -7.70 -0.60 -4.57
N PHE A 81 -7.09 0.35 -5.25
CA PHE A 81 -5.72 0.27 -5.72
C PHE A 81 -5.04 1.65 -5.63
N HIS A 82 -3.73 1.69 -5.81
CA HIS A 82 -2.92 2.88 -5.56
C HIS A 82 -2.93 3.87 -6.74
N LYS A 83 -4.12 4.27 -7.20
CA LYS A 83 -4.27 5.40 -8.12
C LYS A 83 -3.86 6.70 -7.43
N ARG A 84 -3.55 7.73 -8.22
CA ARG A 84 -3.32 9.09 -7.71
C ARG A 84 -4.48 9.52 -6.81
N GLY A 85 -4.16 10.06 -5.62
CA GLY A 85 -5.12 10.47 -4.60
C GLY A 85 -5.58 9.36 -3.67
N ALA A 86 -5.17 8.10 -3.86
CA ALA A 86 -5.49 7.03 -2.91
C ALA A 86 -4.87 7.31 -1.54
N LEU A 87 -5.65 7.08 -0.48
CA LEU A 87 -5.21 7.09 0.91
C LEU A 87 -4.96 5.66 1.37
N ALA A 88 -3.76 5.37 1.81
CA ALA A 88 -3.36 4.05 2.25
C ALA A 88 -2.61 4.10 3.59
N ALA A 89 -2.65 3.00 4.32
CA ALA A 89 -1.94 2.86 5.58
C ALA A 89 -0.48 2.44 5.34
N ALA A 90 0.45 3.11 6.03
CA ALA A 90 1.84 2.69 6.06
C ALA A 90 2.00 1.41 6.89
N ARG A 91 3.07 0.68 6.70
CA ARG A 91 3.43 -0.52 7.46
C ARG A 91 4.92 -0.83 7.39
N GLN A 92 5.38 -1.66 8.31
CA GLN A 92 6.71 -2.22 8.26
C GLN A 92 6.86 -3.27 7.14
N GLY A 93 8.10 -3.51 6.70
CA GLY A 93 8.40 -4.47 5.65
C GLY A 93 8.10 -5.93 6.02
N ASP A 94 7.90 -6.78 5.02
CA ASP A 94 7.45 -8.17 5.17
C ASP A 94 8.40 -9.04 6.01
N ASN A 95 9.68 -8.69 6.08
CA ASN A 95 10.70 -9.42 6.88
C ASN A 95 10.47 -9.30 8.39
N VAL A 96 9.85 -8.22 8.86
CA VAL A 96 9.53 -8.00 10.29
C VAL A 96 8.02 -8.01 10.54
N ASN A 97 7.21 -7.94 9.49
CA ASN A 97 5.75 -7.88 9.55
C ASN A 97 5.13 -8.77 8.45
N PRO A 98 5.28 -10.10 8.55
CA PRO A 98 4.77 -11.03 7.53
C PRO A 98 3.25 -11.01 7.39
N GLU A 99 2.52 -10.60 8.43
CA GLU A 99 1.05 -10.46 8.42
C GLU A 99 0.59 -9.19 7.71
N LYS A 100 1.53 -8.31 7.33
CA LYS A 100 1.28 -7.05 6.65
C LYS A 100 0.31 -6.13 7.39
N ALA A 101 0.29 -6.22 8.72
CA ALA A 101 -0.51 -5.34 9.56
C ALA A 101 -0.06 -3.88 9.37
N SER A 102 -1.04 -2.98 9.32
CA SER A 102 -0.78 -1.56 9.12
C SER A 102 -0.35 -0.88 10.41
N SER A 103 0.42 0.20 10.29
CA SER A 103 0.64 1.17 11.37
C SER A 103 -0.71 1.61 11.95
N GLY A 104 -0.76 1.82 13.25
CA GLY A 104 -1.96 2.32 13.93
C GLY A 104 -2.28 3.78 13.58
N SER A 105 -1.31 4.57 13.09
CA SER A 105 -1.56 5.99 12.78
C SER A 105 -0.96 6.49 11.47
N GLN A 106 0.12 5.89 10.99
CA GLN A 106 0.79 6.41 9.80
C GLN A 106 0.06 6.06 8.51
N PHE A 107 -0.12 7.04 7.67
CA PHE A 107 -0.79 6.95 6.38
C PHE A 107 0.02 7.65 5.29
N TYR A 108 -0.29 7.36 4.04
CA TYR A 108 0.22 8.11 2.90
C TYR A 108 -0.87 8.39 1.87
N ILE A 109 -0.68 9.49 1.14
CA ILE A 109 -1.51 9.85 -0.02
C ILE A 109 -0.65 9.66 -1.27
N VAL A 110 -1.15 8.89 -2.22
CA VAL A 110 -0.47 8.60 -3.47
C VAL A 110 -0.46 9.82 -4.36
N THR A 111 0.72 10.25 -4.78
CA THR A 111 0.89 11.22 -5.86
C THR A 111 1.15 10.50 -7.17
N GLY A 112 2.05 9.53 -7.17
CA GLY A 112 2.35 8.65 -8.29
C GLY A 112 2.79 9.36 -9.57
N LYS A 113 2.99 8.59 -10.61
CA LYS A 113 3.27 9.08 -11.96
C LYS A 113 2.36 8.39 -12.99
N VAL A 114 2.23 9.03 -14.15
CA VAL A 114 1.55 8.45 -15.31
C VAL A 114 2.51 7.49 -16.02
N TYR A 115 2.00 6.34 -16.42
CA TYR A 115 2.75 5.31 -17.13
C TYR A 115 2.34 5.26 -18.60
N THR A 116 3.28 4.96 -19.48
CA THR A 116 2.94 4.61 -20.86
C THR A 116 2.34 3.19 -20.92
N PRO A 117 1.51 2.87 -21.94
CA PRO A 117 0.98 1.52 -22.10
C PRO A 117 2.08 0.44 -22.08
N GLY A 118 3.21 0.66 -22.78
CA GLY A 118 4.32 -0.28 -22.81
C GLY A 118 5.01 -0.49 -21.45
N GLN A 119 5.08 0.55 -20.62
CA GLN A 119 5.58 0.41 -19.24
C GLN A 119 4.63 -0.44 -18.39
N LEU A 120 3.32 -0.24 -18.54
CA LEU A 120 2.32 -1.05 -17.83
C LEU A 120 2.34 -2.51 -18.32
N ASP A 121 2.52 -2.77 -19.61
CA ASP A 121 2.61 -4.14 -20.16
C ASP A 121 3.77 -4.91 -19.51
N GLN A 122 4.93 -4.26 -19.36
CA GLN A 122 6.07 -4.87 -18.67
C GLN A 122 5.81 -5.15 -17.19
N MET A 123 5.14 -4.20 -16.50
CA MET A 123 4.76 -4.38 -15.09
C MET A 123 3.71 -5.48 -14.95
N GLU A 124 2.74 -5.53 -15.84
CA GLU A 124 1.68 -6.54 -15.84
C GLU A 124 2.23 -7.95 -16.04
N LEU A 125 3.21 -8.12 -16.91
CA LEU A 125 3.87 -9.41 -17.11
C LEU A 125 4.50 -9.91 -15.78
N ARG A 126 5.19 -9.03 -15.06
CA ARG A 126 5.77 -9.37 -13.75
C ARG A 126 4.68 -9.67 -12.71
N LEU A 127 3.63 -8.86 -12.69
CA LEU A 127 2.49 -9.06 -11.78
C LEU A 127 1.81 -10.41 -12.03
N LYS A 128 1.56 -10.78 -13.28
CA LYS A 128 0.99 -12.08 -13.65
C LYS A 128 1.87 -13.25 -13.20
N HIS A 129 3.18 -13.15 -13.41
CA HIS A 129 4.11 -14.16 -12.91
C HIS A 129 4.07 -14.29 -11.39
N GLN A 130 4.06 -13.18 -10.68
CA GLN A 130 3.96 -13.17 -9.21
C GLN A 130 2.64 -13.77 -8.73
N GLN A 131 1.52 -13.43 -9.35
CA GLN A 131 0.20 -13.98 -9.01
C GLN A 131 0.13 -15.49 -9.30
N MET A 132 0.69 -15.95 -10.40
CA MET A 132 0.80 -17.39 -10.68
C MET A 132 1.68 -18.10 -9.65
N GLN A 133 2.81 -17.52 -9.27
CA GLN A 133 3.68 -18.08 -8.24
C GLN A 133 2.94 -18.18 -6.88
N GLN A 134 2.17 -17.18 -6.50
CA GLN A 134 1.35 -17.21 -5.27
C GLN A 134 0.31 -18.34 -5.30
N ILE A 135 -0.32 -18.60 -6.44
CA ILE A 135 -1.26 -19.74 -6.60
C ILE A 135 -0.50 -21.04 -6.42
N PHE A 136 0.65 -21.20 -7.10
CA PHE A 136 1.48 -22.39 -6.98
C PHE A 136 1.94 -22.65 -5.54
N ASP A 137 2.45 -21.62 -4.86
CA ASP A 137 2.94 -21.72 -3.49
C ASP A 137 1.82 -22.11 -2.50
N SER A 138 0.61 -21.57 -2.71
CA SER A 138 -0.56 -21.95 -1.93
C SER A 138 -0.95 -23.42 -2.12
N LEU A 139 -0.92 -23.90 -3.37
CA LEU A 139 -1.18 -25.31 -3.67
C LEU A 139 -0.09 -26.22 -3.07
N ALA A 140 1.17 -25.83 -3.23
CA ALA A 140 2.31 -26.55 -2.68
C ALA A 140 2.28 -26.61 -1.15
N ALA A 141 1.86 -25.54 -0.49
CA ALA A 141 1.68 -25.52 0.97
C ALA A 141 0.65 -26.56 1.43
N GLY A 142 -0.46 -26.73 0.68
CA GLY A 142 -1.46 -27.77 0.91
C GLY A 142 -0.95 -29.22 0.71
N GLN A 143 0.18 -29.39 0.01
CA GLN A 143 0.82 -30.69 -0.26
C GLN A 143 2.11 -30.91 0.53
N ARG A 144 2.33 -30.12 1.57
CA ARG A 144 3.59 -30.13 2.34
C ARG A 144 3.97 -31.53 2.85
N ASP A 145 3.01 -32.26 3.41
CA ASP A 145 3.27 -33.60 3.99
C ASP A 145 3.61 -34.61 2.89
N THR A 146 2.93 -34.55 1.75
CA THR A 146 3.23 -35.36 0.57
C THR A 146 4.61 -35.08 0.05
N ILE A 147 4.98 -33.80 -0.11
CA ILE A 147 6.31 -33.38 -0.54
C ILE A 147 7.38 -33.90 0.43
N MET A 148 7.16 -33.77 1.72
CA MET A 148 8.10 -34.26 2.74
C MET A 148 8.25 -35.80 2.70
N ALA A 149 7.16 -36.54 2.49
CA ALA A 149 7.18 -38.00 2.37
C ALA A 149 7.98 -38.45 1.13
N LEU A 150 7.71 -37.85 -0.04
CA LEU A 150 8.43 -38.15 -1.28
C LEU A 150 9.91 -37.83 -1.18
N ARG A 151 10.29 -36.71 -0.57
CA ARG A 151 11.69 -36.34 -0.30
C ARG A 151 12.38 -37.36 0.62
N ARG A 152 11.71 -37.77 1.70
CA ARG A 152 12.24 -38.77 2.65
C ARG A 152 12.48 -40.12 1.96
N ASN A 153 11.59 -40.52 1.09
CA ASN A 153 11.69 -41.77 0.31
C ASN A 153 12.62 -41.67 -0.90
N ARG A 154 13.20 -40.47 -1.17
CA ARG A 154 14.02 -40.17 -2.35
C ARG A 154 13.29 -40.48 -3.68
N ASP A 155 11.98 -40.38 -3.69
CA ASP A 155 11.12 -40.60 -4.84
C ASP A 155 11.13 -39.38 -5.75
N ARG A 156 12.06 -39.35 -6.71
CA ARG A 156 12.23 -38.26 -7.67
C ARG A 156 11.09 -38.20 -8.67
N ASP A 157 10.61 -39.36 -9.12
CA ASP A 157 9.54 -39.46 -10.11
C ASP A 157 8.22 -38.97 -9.51
N GLY A 158 7.92 -39.38 -8.28
CA GLY A 158 6.76 -38.88 -7.54
C GLY A 158 6.81 -37.37 -7.30
N LEU A 159 7.99 -36.81 -6.97
CA LEU A 159 8.16 -35.35 -6.85
C LEU A 159 7.91 -34.62 -8.17
N GLN A 160 8.43 -35.16 -9.29
CA GLN A 160 8.21 -34.57 -10.61
C GLN A 160 6.72 -34.61 -11.01
N GLN A 161 6.06 -35.76 -10.82
CA GLN A 161 4.64 -35.92 -11.09
C GLN A 161 3.78 -34.95 -10.27
N LEU A 162 4.10 -34.79 -8.97
CA LEU A 162 3.43 -33.83 -8.11
C LEU A 162 3.64 -32.38 -8.61
N GLN A 163 4.87 -32.02 -8.95
CA GLN A 163 5.18 -30.70 -9.51
C GLN A 163 4.40 -30.43 -10.79
N ASP A 164 4.37 -31.37 -11.73
CA ASP A 164 3.63 -31.24 -12.98
C ASP A 164 2.12 -31.09 -12.72
N SER A 165 1.60 -31.82 -11.73
CA SER A 165 0.20 -31.70 -11.30
C SER A 165 -0.09 -30.31 -10.72
N LEU A 166 0.79 -29.78 -9.87
CA LEU A 166 0.66 -28.45 -9.28
C LEU A 166 0.72 -27.34 -10.33
N VAL A 167 1.59 -27.48 -11.33
CA VAL A 167 1.67 -26.54 -12.46
C VAL A 167 0.35 -26.54 -13.23
N LYS A 168 -0.19 -27.71 -13.61
CA LYS A 168 -1.48 -27.82 -14.31
C LYS A 168 -2.64 -27.20 -13.49
N GLN A 169 -2.67 -27.46 -12.18
CA GLN A 169 -3.68 -26.86 -11.30
C GLN A 169 -3.53 -25.34 -11.22
N THR A 170 -2.29 -24.83 -11.16
CA THR A 170 -2.00 -23.39 -11.18
C THR A 170 -2.52 -22.75 -12.46
N GLU A 171 -2.24 -23.34 -13.62
CA GLU A 171 -2.71 -22.86 -14.93
C GLU A 171 -4.24 -22.86 -15.01
N ALA A 172 -4.89 -23.94 -14.55
CA ALA A 172 -6.34 -24.03 -14.52
C ALA A 172 -6.99 -22.96 -13.64
N ILE A 173 -6.44 -22.71 -12.45
CA ILE A 173 -6.91 -21.65 -11.56
C ILE A 173 -6.64 -20.27 -12.19
N ALA A 174 -5.45 -20.07 -12.75
CA ALA A 174 -5.08 -18.81 -13.40
C ALA A 174 -6.02 -18.46 -14.56
N ALA A 175 -6.44 -19.46 -15.35
CA ALA A 175 -7.38 -19.26 -16.46
C ALA A 175 -8.78 -18.80 -16.02
N THR A 176 -9.17 -19.03 -14.76
CA THR A 176 -10.46 -18.60 -14.20
C THR A 176 -10.39 -17.28 -13.43
N ARG A 177 -9.21 -16.70 -13.26
CA ARG A 177 -8.99 -15.46 -12.50
C ARG A 177 -8.58 -14.32 -13.40
N GLN A 178 -8.98 -13.11 -13.03
CA GLN A 178 -8.42 -11.90 -13.62
C GLN A 178 -6.99 -11.71 -13.09
N LEU A 179 -6.00 -12.11 -13.88
CA LEU A 179 -4.59 -11.81 -13.60
C LEU A 179 -4.16 -10.51 -14.28
N GLY A 180 -3.16 -9.85 -13.69
CA GLY A 180 -2.66 -8.57 -14.17
C GLY A 180 -3.51 -7.41 -13.70
N PHE A 181 -3.49 -6.32 -14.46
CA PHE A 181 -4.28 -5.11 -14.17
C PHE A 181 -5.70 -5.24 -14.73
N THR A 182 -6.67 -4.72 -13.99
CA THR A 182 -8.03 -4.52 -14.53
C THR A 182 -8.04 -3.37 -15.54
N PRO A 183 -9.08 -3.27 -16.41
CA PRO A 183 -9.25 -2.14 -17.31
C PRO A 183 -9.21 -0.80 -16.57
N GLU A 184 -9.86 -0.70 -15.41
CA GLU A 184 -9.91 0.51 -14.58
C GLU A 184 -8.53 0.90 -14.04
N GLN A 185 -7.74 -0.10 -13.63
CA GLN A 185 -6.36 0.15 -13.19
C GLN A 185 -5.49 0.65 -14.36
N ARG A 186 -5.61 0.02 -15.54
CA ARG A 186 -4.85 0.45 -16.72
C ARG A 186 -5.22 1.86 -17.14
N GLU A 187 -6.51 2.21 -17.16
CA GLU A 187 -6.98 3.55 -17.44
C GLU A 187 -6.42 4.55 -16.41
N ALA A 188 -6.57 4.27 -15.13
CA ALA A 188 -6.09 5.17 -14.08
C ALA A 188 -4.57 5.40 -14.19
N TYR A 189 -3.77 4.34 -14.33
CA TYR A 189 -2.32 4.45 -14.39
C TYR A 189 -1.79 5.10 -15.67
N THR A 190 -2.55 5.09 -16.76
CA THR A 190 -2.18 5.76 -18.02
C THR A 190 -2.73 7.19 -18.13
N THR A 191 -3.63 7.60 -17.25
CA THR A 191 -4.26 8.94 -17.26
C THR A 191 -3.87 9.77 -16.05
N VAL A 192 -4.38 9.42 -14.87
CA VAL A 192 -4.12 10.17 -13.63
C VAL A 192 -2.83 9.73 -12.93
N GLY A 193 -2.40 8.51 -13.17
CA GLY A 193 -1.19 7.94 -12.56
C GLY A 193 -1.44 7.21 -11.25
N GLY A 194 -0.36 6.80 -10.62
CA GLY A 194 -0.38 6.09 -9.35
C GLY A 194 0.90 5.32 -9.07
N THR A 195 0.79 4.30 -8.18
CA THR A 195 1.92 3.48 -7.72
C THR A 195 1.57 1.99 -7.76
N PRO A 196 1.43 1.40 -8.97
CA PRO A 196 0.93 0.02 -9.14
C PRO A 196 1.75 -1.06 -8.43
N HIS A 197 3.02 -0.78 -8.09
CA HIS A 197 3.87 -1.73 -7.37
C HIS A 197 3.48 -1.95 -5.89
N LEU A 198 2.58 -1.12 -5.35
CA LEU A 198 2.05 -1.26 -3.98
C LEU A 198 0.73 -2.03 -3.93
N ASP A 199 0.11 -2.29 -5.09
CA ASP A 199 -1.21 -2.91 -5.18
C ASP A 199 -1.25 -4.30 -4.52
N GLY A 200 -2.32 -4.57 -3.77
CA GLY A 200 -2.50 -5.81 -3.05
C GLY A 200 -1.53 -6.05 -1.88
N SER A 201 -0.67 -5.06 -1.56
CA SER A 201 0.33 -5.17 -0.50
C SER A 201 0.17 -4.18 0.63
N TYR A 202 -0.66 -3.16 0.45
CA TYR A 202 -1.00 -2.14 1.44
C TYR A 202 -2.51 -1.92 1.44
N SER A 203 -3.08 -1.58 2.61
CA SER A 203 -4.51 -1.31 2.75
C SER A 203 -4.83 0.10 2.27
N VAL A 204 -5.51 0.19 1.12
CA VAL A 204 -6.10 1.43 0.60
C VAL A 204 -7.48 1.58 1.23
N PHE A 205 -7.68 2.63 2.03
CA PHE A 205 -8.89 2.79 2.84
C PHE A 205 -9.63 4.11 2.60
N GLY A 206 -9.20 4.88 1.62
CA GLY A 206 -9.86 6.12 1.22
C GLY A 206 -9.25 6.75 -0.01
N GLU A 207 -9.74 7.92 -0.35
CA GLU A 207 -9.23 8.73 -1.47
C GLU A 207 -9.43 10.22 -1.23
N VAL A 208 -8.59 11.02 -1.83
CA VAL A 208 -8.74 12.49 -1.90
C VAL A 208 -9.82 12.82 -2.92
N ILE A 209 -10.84 13.55 -2.47
CA ILE A 209 -11.95 14.02 -3.31
C ILE A 209 -11.94 15.54 -3.53
N GLY A 210 -11.05 16.25 -2.86
CA GLY A 210 -10.81 17.69 -3.03
C GLY A 210 -9.45 18.07 -2.46
N GLY A 211 -8.79 19.08 -3.04
CA GLY A 211 -7.47 19.55 -2.60
C GLY A 211 -6.29 18.75 -3.13
N MET A 212 -6.42 18.08 -4.29
CA MET A 212 -5.26 17.42 -4.93
C MET A 212 -4.17 18.40 -5.32
N GLU A 213 -4.49 19.65 -5.60
CA GLU A 213 -3.53 20.74 -5.83
C GLU A 213 -2.69 21.05 -4.58
N VAL A 214 -3.28 20.86 -3.37
CA VAL A 214 -2.55 20.96 -2.11
C VAL A 214 -1.59 19.79 -1.94
N VAL A 215 -2.03 18.56 -2.23
CA VAL A 215 -1.18 17.36 -2.25
C VAL A 215 -0.01 17.55 -3.24
N ASP A 216 -0.28 18.14 -4.42
CA ASP A 216 0.76 18.46 -5.41
C ASP A 216 1.74 19.55 -4.93
N SER A 217 1.26 20.48 -4.14
CA SER A 217 2.13 21.50 -3.53
C SER A 217 3.03 20.85 -2.49
N ILE A 218 2.50 19.94 -1.68
CA ILE A 218 3.27 19.21 -0.68
C ILE A 218 4.33 18.33 -1.33
N GLN A 219 4.00 17.56 -2.38
CA GLN A 219 4.99 16.68 -3.03
C GLN A 219 6.15 17.42 -3.71
N LYS A 220 6.01 18.73 -3.92
CA LYS A 220 7.03 19.56 -4.59
C LYS A 220 7.96 20.29 -3.63
N VAL A 221 7.73 20.21 -2.32
CA VAL A 221 8.61 20.87 -1.34
C VAL A 221 10.02 20.28 -1.40
N ALA A 222 11.01 21.09 -1.08
CA ALA A 222 12.39 20.63 -0.98
C ALA A 222 12.52 19.67 0.22
N THR A 223 13.16 18.53 0.01
CA THR A 223 13.44 17.52 1.03
C THR A 223 14.92 17.37 1.33
N ASP A 224 15.25 16.79 2.46
CA ASP A 224 16.60 16.37 2.82
C ASP A 224 16.92 14.96 2.26
N GLY A 225 18.08 14.40 2.62
CA GLY A 225 18.52 13.07 2.18
C GLY A 225 17.70 11.90 2.75
N GLY A 226 16.80 12.16 3.71
CA GLY A 226 15.86 11.20 4.29
C GLY A 226 14.42 11.39 3.82
N ASP A 227 14.21 12.13 2.73
CA ASP A 227 12.90 12.48 2.18
C ASP A 227 12.02 13.35 3.11
N ARG A 228 12.61 13.92 4.18
CA ARG A 228 11.88 14.84 5.06
C ARG A 228 11.84 16.24 4.44
N PRO A 229 10.67 16.93 4.42
CA PRO A 229 10.59 18.34 4.03
C PRO A 229 11.55 19.21 4.84
N LYS A 230 12.33 20.07 4.15
CA LYS A 230 13.24 21.03 4.82
C LYS A 230 12.48 22.08 5.59
N GLU A 231 11.30 22.46 5.11
CA GLU A 231 10.34 23.29 5.80
C GLU A 231 9.16 22.41 6.19
N ASP A 232 8.82 22.40 7.47
CA ASP A 232 7.79 21.52 8.01
C ASP A 232 6.41 21.79 7.39
N VAL A 233 5.81 20.76 6.81
CA VAL A 233 4.43 20.77 6.35
C VAL A 233 3.57 20.11 7.45
N LYS A 234 2.76 20.92 8.15
CA LYS A 234 1.97 20.48 9.31
C LYS A 234 0.54 20.13 8.92
N VAL A 235 0.03 19.10 9.54
CA VAL A 235 -1.41 18.87 9.69
C VAL A 235 -1.88 19.74 10.84
N LEU A 236 -2.71 20.74 10.57
CA LEU A 236 -3.21 21.68 11.58
C LEU A 236 -4.42 21.10 12.31
N GLU A 237 -5.30 20.41 11.58
CA GLU A 237 -6.51 19.79 12.12
C GLU A 237 -7.04 18.74 11.14
N VAL A 238 -7.58 17.64 11.67
CA VAL A 238 -8.38 16.68 10.88
C VAL A 238 -9.80 16.70 11.41
N LYS A 239 -10.71 17.30 10.65
CA LYS A 239 -12.13 17.41 11.02
C LYS A 239 -12.95 16.36 10.28
N VAL A 240 -13.82 15.68 11.02
CA VAL A 240 -14.83 14.76 10.44
C VAL A 240 -16.06 15.60 10.09
N LEU A 241 -16.52 15.49 8.84
CA LEU A 241 -17.68 16.21 8.29
C LEU A 241 -18.94 15.35 8.37
#